data_6e8e2f6a2260f6771484616dcbaf2640
#
_entry.id   6e8e2f6a2260f6771484616dcbaf2640
#
_cell.length_a   1.000
_cell.length_b   1.000
_cell.length_c   1.000
_cell.angle_alpha   90.00
_cell.angle_beta   90.00
_cell.angle_gamma   90.00
#
_symmetry.space_group_name_H-M   'P 1'
#
loop_
_entity.id
_entity.type
_entity.pdbx_description
1 polymer ?
#
loop_
_entity_poly.entity_id
_entity_poly.type
_entity_poly.pdbx_seq_one_letter_code
_entity_poly.pdbx_strand_id
1 'polypeptide(L)'
;MDKLTIAEAKRINDTMVSEAHLKLHAANVAACMGAMAAHFGEDREHWEAVGYLHDYDYEKFPEEHLLHTEQELLREGVPAEDVRAILSHGYGHRNEVEPKSMMEKSLYTVDELSGIIQAAARMRPNGIADMDIKSFMKKFKSKGFAAKCNREIILKGCEMLGMDIKEVAEIAIAGMKEHAEELQLTGN
;
A
#
# COMPACT_ATOMS: atom_id res chain seq x y z
N MET A 1 -20.97 8.31 5.83
CA MET A 1 -19.67 9.02 5.60
C MET A 1 -19.63 9.42 4.14
N ASP A 2 -19.36 10.69 3.84
CA ASP A 2 -19.34 11.15 2.45
C ASP A 2 -17.99 10.85 1.77
N LYS A 3 -16.93 10.74 2.60
CA LYS A 3 -15.56 10.47 2.17
C LYS A 3 -14.76 9.92 3.34
N LEU A 4 -13.95 8.90 3.11
CA LEU A 4 -13.08 8.33 4.13
C LEU A 4 -11.88 9.28 4.39
N THR A 5 -11.66 9.64 5.65
CA THR A 5 -10.47 10.39 6.10
C THR A 5 -9.44 9.48 6.72
N ILE A 6 -8.17 9.93 6.77
CA ILE A 6 -7.11 9.13 7.41
C ILE A 6 -7.37 8.89 8.90
N ALA A 7 -7.97 9.86 9.60
CA ALA A 7 -8.32 9.72 11.01
C ALA A 7 -9.37 8.61 11.23
N GLU A 8 -10.38 8.56 10.37
CA GLU A 8 -11.42 7.51 10.41
C GLU A 8 -10.85 6.15 10.00
N ALA A 9 -10.00 6.09 8.97
CA ALA A 9 -9.33 4.87 8.57
C ALA A 9 -8.52 4.27 9.72
N LYS A 10 -7.73 5.09 10.42
CA LYS A 10 -6.96 4.66 11.62
C LYS A 10 -7.87 4.15 12.73
N ARG A 11 -8.93 4.90 13.05
CA ARG A 11 -9.92 4.50 14.07
C ARG A 11 -10.56 3.14 13.73
N ILE A 12 -11.01 2.97 12.50
CA ILE A 12 -11.64 1.73 12.02
C ILE A 12 -10.63 0.58 12.05
N ASN A 13 -9.42 0.81 11.52
CA ASN A 13 -8.36 -0.21 11.48
C ASN A 13 -8.00 -0.71 12.90
N ASP A 14 -7.95 0.19 13.89
CA ASP A 14 -7.63 -0.15 15.28
C ASP A 14 -8.65 -1.07 15.94
N THR A 15 -9.84 -1.23 15.39
CA THR A 15 -10.84 -2.21 15.88
C THR A 15 -10.47 -3.65 15.53
N MET A 16 -9.67 -3.85 14.49
CA MET A 16 -9.31 -5.17 13.97
C MET A 16 -7.82 -5.47 14.03
N VAL A 17 -6.99 -4.45 13.94
CA VAL A 17 -5.53 -4.57 13.85
C VAL A 17 -4.88 -3.98 15.09
N SER A 18 -4.13 -4.80 15.83
CA SER A 18 -3.38 -4.42 17.04
C SER A 18 -1.87 -4.55 16.86
N GLU A 19 -1.41 -5.42 15.96
CA GLU A 19 0.00 -5.72 15.77
C GLU A 19 0.77 -4.58 15.10
N ALA A 20 1.87 -4.17 15.75
CA ALA A 20 2.67 -3.01 15.31
C ALA A 20 3.18 -3.14 13.86
N HIS A 21 3.61 -4.34 13.46
CA HIS A 21 4.13 -4.55 12.10
C HIS A 21 3.05 -4.45 11.02
N LEU A 22 1.80 -4.80 11.32
CA LEU A 22 0.67 -4.65 10.41
C LEU A 22 0.23 -3.18 10.30
N LYS A 23 0.22 -2.45 11.41
CA LYS A 23 -0.01 -0.99 11.40
C LYS A 23 1.08 -0.25 10.62
N LEU A 24 2.32 -0.70 10.73
CA LEU A 24 3.43 -0.14 9.98
C LEU A 24 3.29 -0.41 8.47
N HIS A 25 2.86 -1.61 8.09
CA HIS A 25 2.53 -1.92 6.70
C HIS A 25 1.41 -1.03 6.17
N ALA A 26 0.33 -0.86 6.93
CA ALA A 26 -0.76 0.05 6.60
C ALA A 26 -0.25 1.49 6.36
N ALA A 27 0.63 1.99 7.21
CA ALA A 27 1.25 3.31 7.06
C ALA A 27 2.16 3.40 5.83
N ASN A 28 2.94 2.36 5.53
CA ASN A 28 3.77 2.29 4.32
C ASN A 28 2.92 2.40 3.05
N VAL A 29 1.84 1.63 2.98
CA VAL A 29 0.92 1.66 1.83
C VAL A 29 0.21 3.01 1.73
N ALA A 30 -0.22 3.58 2.85
CA ALA A 30 -0.82 4.92 2.88
C ALA A 30 0.14 5.99 2.30
N ALA A 31 1.41 5.98 2.72
CA ALA A 31 2.42 6.91 2.22
C ALA A 31 2.61 6.78 0.69
N CYS A 32 2.69 5.56 0.17
CA CYS A 32 2.74 5.31 -1.26
C CYS A 32 1.49 5.81 -1.99
N MET A 33 0.30 5.55 -1.44
CA MET A 33 -0.97 5.98 -2.02
C MET A 33 -1.11 7.50 -2.07
N GLY A 34 -0.68 8.21 -1.04
CA GLY A 34 -0.66 9.67 -1.03
C GLY A 34 0.24 10.25 -2.13
N ALA A 35 1.41 9.65 -2.36
CA ALA A 35 2.30 10.05 -3.44
C ALA A 35 1.72 9.74 -4.83
N MET A 36 1.07 8.59 -5.00
CA MET A 36 0.37 8.25 -6.25
C MET A 36 -0.80 9.20 -6.52
N ALA A 37 -1.57 9.55 -5.50
CA ALA A 37 -2.64 10.55 -5.62
C ALA A 37 -2.11 11.90 -6.11
N ALA A 38 -1.01 12.39 -5.52
CA ALA A 38 -0.37 13.63 -5.94
C ALA A 38 0.09 13.57 -7.40
N HIS A 39 0.63 12.44 -7.83
CA HIS A 39 1.05 12.23 -9.22
C HIS A 39 -0.11 12.34 -10.21
N PHE A 40 -1.29 11.81 -9.85
CA PHE A 40 -2.48 11.85 -10.70
C PHE A 40 -3.34 13.10 -10.50
N GLY A 41 -2.97 14.01 -9.59
CA GLY A 41 -3.76 15.20 -9.29
C GLY A 41 -5.03 14.91 -8.48
N GLU A 42 -5.03 13.81 -7.73
CA GLU A 42 -6.12 13.33 -6.91
C GLU A 42 -5.97 13.73 -5.43
N ASP A 43 -6.98 13.44 -4.62
CA ASP A 43 -6.97 13.76 -3.20
C ASP A 43 -6.04 12.83 -2.41
N ARG A 44 -4.95 13.39 -1.90
CA ARG A 44 -3.93 12.65 -1.13
C ARG A 44 -4.51 11.99 0.10
N GLU A 45 -5.24 12.74 0.94
CA GLU A 45 -5.78 12.22 2.20
C GLU A 45 -6.74 11.04 1.96
N HIS A 46 -7.58 11.15 0.95
CA HIS A 46 -8.51 10.08 0.59
C HIS A 46 -7.77 8.79 0.19
N TRP A 47 -6.77 8.91 -0.69
CA TRP A 47 -6.02 7.73 -1.12
C TRP A 47 -5.16 7.13 0.00
N GLU A 48 -4.59 7.98 0.86
CA GLU A 48 -3.89 7.54 2.08
C GLU A 48 -4.82 6.75 3.00
N ALA A 49 -6.05 7.23 3.19
CA ALA A 49 -7.04 6.56 4.03
C ALA A 49 -7.43 5.17 3.49
N VAL A 50 -7.68 5.06 2.19
CA VAL A 50 -7.96 3.78 1.53
C VAL A 50 -6.77 2.82 1.67
N GLY A 51 -5.56 3.32 1.43
CA GLY A 51 -4.32 2.55 1.59
C GLY A 51 -4.11 2.07 3.01
N TYR A 52 -4.39 2.90 4.01
CA TYR A 52 -4.24 2.53 5.42
C TYR A 52 -5.19 1.40 5.84
N LEU A 53 -6.37 1.33 5.22
CA LEU A 53 -7.44 0.39 5.60
C LEU A 53 -7.44 -0.91 4.79
N HIS A 54 -6.54 -1.05 3.80
CA HIS A 54 -6.61 -2.16 2.83
C HIS A 54 -6.54 -3.56 3.44
N ASP A 55 -5.78 -3.75 4.51
CA ASP A 55 -5.59 -5.04 5.19
C ASP A 55 -6.43 -5.18 6.47
N TYR A 56 -7.58 -4.50 6.54
CA TYR A 56 -8.44 -4.39 7.71
C TYR A 56 -8.74 -5.72 8.42
N ASP A 57 -9.01 -6.77 7.67
CA ASP A 57 -9.40 -8.07 8.24
C ASP A 57 -8.24 -9.08 8.38
N TYR A 58 -7.04 -8.74 7.89
CA TYR A 58 -5.93 -9.68 7.76
C TYR A 58 -5.46 -10.28 9.09
N GLU A 59 -5.34 -9.48 10.16
CA GLU A 59 -4.86 -9.98 11.45
C GLU A 59 -5.77 -11.07 12.04
N LYS A 60 -7.08 -10.85 11.96
CA LYS A 60 -8.06 -11.77 12.53
C LYS A 60 -8.42 -12.93 11.62
N PHE A 61 -8.36 -12.71 10.32
CA PHE A 61 -8.80 -13.68 9.31
C PHE A 61 -7.77 -13.86 8.18
N PRO A 62 -6.50 -14.24 8.48
CA PRO A 62 -5.45 -14.31 7.46
C PRO A 62 -5.76 -15.25 6.30
N GLU A 63 -6.41 -16.39 6.57
CA GLU A 63 -6.81 -17.37 5.54
C GLU A 63 -8.06 -16.93 4.76
N GLU A 64 -8.87 -16.05 5.35
CA GLU A 64 -10.11 -15.53 4.79
C GLU A 64 -9.99 -14.03 4.46
N HIS A 65 -8.76 -13.56 4.22
CA HIS A 65 -8.49 -12.17 3.91
C HIS A 65 -9.37 -11.67 2.76
N LEU A 66 -9.98 -10.51 2.96
CA LEU A 66 -10.96 -9.82 2.11
C LEU A 66 -12.38 -10.44 2.07
N LEU A 67 -12.63 -11.58 2.73
CA LEU A 67 -13.98 -12.15 2.79
C LEU A 67 -14.89 -11.41 3.79
N HIS A 68 -14.30 -10.83 4.85
CA HIS A 68 -15.04 -10.09 5.88
C HIS A 68 -15.07 -8.59 5.64
N THR A 69 -14.14 -8.08 4.83
CA THR A 69 -13.89 -6.65 4.61
C THR A 69 -15.13 -5.90 4.14
N GLU A 70 -15.82 -6.39 3.12
CA GLU A 70 -16.96 -5.68 2.53
C GLU A 70 -18.08 -5.41 3.56
N GLN A 71 -18.54 -6.46 4.22
CA GLN A 71 -19.63 -6.36 5.18
C GLN A 71 -19.28 -5.47 6.36
N GLU A 72 -18.08 -5.64 6.91
CA GLU A 72 -17.66 -4.90 8.11
C GLU A 72 -17.41 -3.42 7.80
N LEU A 73 -16.73 -3.11 6.70
CA LEU A 73 -16.45 -1.71 6.33
C LEU A 73 -17.72 -0.94 5.94
N LEU A 74 -18.65 -1.59 5.23
CA LEU A 74 -19.95 -0.98 4.95
C LEU A 74 -20.74 -0.70 6.23
N ARG A 75 -20.63 -1.58 7.24
CA ARG A 75 -21.25 -1.39 8.56
C ARG A 75 -20.63 -0.21 9.32
N GLU A 76 -19.32 0.01 9.18
CA GLU A 76 -18.61 1.18 9.70
C GLU A 76 -18.94 2.49 8.94
N GLY A 77 -19.69 2.40 7.85
CA GLY A 77 -20.11 3.54 7.03
C GLY A 77 -19.07 3.99 6.01
N VAL A 78 -18.09 3.14 5.70
CA VAL A 78 -17.10 3.41 4.63
C VAL A 78 -17.83 3.43 3.28
N PRO A 79 -17.56 4.42 2.42
CA PRO A 79 -18.19 4.48 1.09
C PRO A 79 -17.97 3.21 0.27
N ALA A 80 -19.01 2.75 -0.43
CA ALA A 80 -18.94 1.51 -1.20
C ALA A 80 -17.84 1.51 -2.28
N GLU A 81 -17.53 2.68 -2.85
CA GLU A 81 -16.45 2.83 -3.80
C GLU A 81 -15.06 2.60 -3.17
N ASP A 82 -14.87 3.05 -1.92
CA ASP A 82 -13.63 2.83 -1.17
C ASP A 82 -13.50 1.37 -0.74
N VAL A 83 -14.60 0.75 -0.32
CA VAL A 83 -14.63 -0.69 -0.03
C VAL A 83 -14.27 -1.49 -1.27
N ARG A 84 -14.83 -1.15 -2.43
CA ARG A 84 -14.48 -1.80 -3.70
C ARG A 84 -12.99 -1.65 -4.03
N ALA A 85 -12.45 -0.45 -3.81
CA ALA A 85 -11.02 -0.21 -4.04
C ALA A 85 -10.15 -1.11 -3.15
N ILE A 86 -10.51 -1.24 -1.87
CA ILE A 86 -9.83 -2.14 -0.94
C ILE A 86 -9.91 -3.59 -1.43
N LEU A 87 -11.10 -4.08 -1.81
CA LEU A 87 -11.26 -5.44 -2.31
C LEU A 87 -10.42 -5.73 -3.56
N SER A 88 -10.24 -4.74 -4.43
CA SER A 88 -9.55 -4.89 -5.71
C SER A 88 -8.06 -5.22 -5.56
N HIS A 89 -7.42 -4.96 -4.39
CA HIS A 89 -6.02 -5.34 -4.22
C HIS A 89 -5.83 -6.87 -4.14
N GLY A 90 -6.89 -7.62 -3.87
CA GLY A 90 -6.89 -9.08 -3.88
C GLY A 90 -7.14 -9.74 -5.25
N TYR A 91 -7.25 -8.96 -6.30
CA TYR A 91 -7.58 -9.46 -7.64
C TYR A 91 -6.64 -10.57 -8.12
N GLY A 92 -7.23 -11.66 -8.57
CA GLY A 92 -6.53 -12.81 -9.15
C GLY A 92 -5.86 -13.76 -8.14
N HIS A 93 -5.87 -13.43 -6.83
CA HIS A 93 -5.32 -14.31 -5.79
C HIS A 93 -6.20 -14.47 -4.56
N ARG A 94 -7.12 -13.54 -4.31
CA ARG A 94 -8.12 -13.61 -3.23
C ARG A 94 -9.55 -13.50 -3.74
N ASN A 95 -9.75 -12.76 -4.82
CA ASN A 95 -11.06 -12.53 -5.43
C ASN A 95 -10.92 -12.18 -6.91
N GLU A 96 -12.07 -11.91 -7.56
CA GLU A 96 -12.16 -11.53 -8.97
C GLU A 96 -12.52 -10.04 -9.17
N VAL A 97 -12.30 -9.20 -8.16
CA VAL A 97 -12.57 -7.76 -8.22
C VAL A 97 -11.43 -7.05 -8.96
N GLU A 98 -11.56 -6.92 -10.26
CA GLU A 98 -10.55 -6.30 -11.12
C GLU A 98 -10.37 -4.80 -10.83
N PRO A 99 -9.13 -4.29 -10.63
CA PRO A 99 -8.86 -2.87 -10.49
C PRO A 99 -9.24 -2.08 -11.74
N LYS A 100 -10.08 -1.05 -11.60
CA LYS A 100 -10.58 -0.22 -12.70
C LYS A 100 -10.10 1.22 -12.63
N SER A 101 -10.24 1.87 -11.47
CA SER A 101 -9.79 3.25 -11.26
C SER A 101 -8.29 3.34 -11.08
N MET A 102 -7.72 4.55 -11.21
CA MET A 102 -6.30 4.78 -10.92
C MET A 102 -5.97 4.53 -9.45
N MET A 103 -6.89 4.83 -8.53
CA MET A 103 -6.75 4.51 -7.11
C MET A 103 -6.62 2.99 -6.88
N GLU A 104 -7.52 2.21 -7.48
CA GLU A 104 -7.51 0.74 -7.38
C GLU A 104 -6.24 0.12 -7.97
N LYS A 105 -5.83 0.57 -9.16
CA LYS A 105 -4.60 0.13 -9.82
C LYS A 105 -3.36 0.49 -9.01
N SER A 106 -3.34 1.68 -8.41
CA SER A 106 -2.26 2.12 -7.53
C SER A 106 -2.15 1.24 -6.29
N LEU A 107 -3.27 1.00 -5.60
CA LEU A 107 -3.29 0.16 -4.40
C LEU A 107 -2.82 -1.27 -4.72
N TYR A 108 -3.32 -1.88 -5.77
CA TYR A 108 -2.90 -3.19 -6.25
C TYR A 108 -1.38 -3.28 -6.47
N THR A 109 -0.77 -2.20 -6.96
CA THR A 109 0.66 -2.15 -7.29
C THR A 109 1.53 -1.87 -6.06
N VAL A 110 1.17 -0.86 -5.25
CA VAL A 110 2.05 -0.36 -4.17
C VAL A 110 1.99 -1.20 -2.91
N ASP A 111 0.96 -2.01 -2.70
CA ASP A 111 0.86 -2.91 -1.56
C ASP A 111 2.13 -3.79 -1.47
N GLU A 112 2.40 -4.60 -2.46
CA GLU A 112 3.59 -5.45 -2.54
C GLU A 112 4.90 -4.64 -2.69
N LEU A 113 4.87 -3.58 -3.47
CA LEU A 113 6.04 -2.72 -3.72
C LEU A 113 6.55 -2.07 -2.43
N SER A 114 5.66 -1.59 -1.57
CA SER A 114 6.02 -0.96 -0.30
C SER A 114 6.85 -1.88 0.61
N GLY A 115 6.57 -3.16 0.58
CA GLY A 115 7.32 -4.17 1.33
C GLY A 115 8.77 -4.31 0.86
N ILE A 116 9.02 -4.27 -0.44
CA ILE A 116 10.38 -4.32 -0.99
C ILE A 116 11.14 -3.02 -0.66
N ILE A 117 10.49 -1.87 -0.76
CA ILE A 117 11.08 -0.57 -0.40
C ILE A 117 11.46 -0.55 1.08
N GLN A 118 10.57 -0.97 1.97
CA GLN A 118 10.83 -1.07 3.40
C GLN A 118 12.03 -1.98 3.71
N ALA A 119 12.06 -3.17 3.12
CA ALA A 119 13.16 -4.11 3.32
C ALA A 119 14.50 -3.54 2.83
N ALA A 120 14.51 -2.88 1.67
CA ALA A 120 15.70 -2.24 1.13
C ALA A 120 16.18 -1.08 2.00
N ALA A 121 15.28 -0.23 2.48
CA ALA A 121 15.61 0.90 3.36
C ALA A 121 16.21 0.44 4.69
N ARG A 122 15.67 -0.61 5.29
CA ARG A 122 16.17 -1.16 6.58
C ARG A 122 17.58 -1.73 6.51
N MET A 123 18.07 -2.09 5.34
CA MET A 123 19.45 -2.56 5.15
C MET A 123 20.48 -1.43 4.99
N ARG A 124 20.01 -0.19 4.92
CA ARG A 124 20.87 0.97 4.66
C ARG A 124 21.21 1.70 5.97
N PRO A 125 22.48 2.15 6.17
CA PRO A 125 22.84 2.91 7.37
C PRO A 125 22.00 4.18 7.58
N ASN A 126 21.66 4.86 6.48
CA ASN A 126 20.85 6.10 6.49
C ASN A 126 19.36 5.85 6.19
N GLY A 127 18.91 4.60 6.30
CA GLY A 127 17.53 4.24 6.00
C GLY A 127 17.13 4.57 4.56
N ILE A 128 15.96 5.17 4.39
CA ILE A 128 15.42 5.52 3.07
C ILE A 128 16.00 6.83 2.50
N ALA A 129 16.62 7.67 3.34
CA ALA A 129 16.98 9.05 2.98
C ALA A 129 17.85 9.14 1.72
N ASP A 130 18.84 8.28 1.59
CA ASP A 130 19.79 8.25 0.47
C ASP A 130 19.50 7.16 -0.57
N MET A 131 18.36 6.50 -0.48
CA MET A 131 17.98 5.46 -1.45
C MET A 131 17.53 6.10 -2.76
N ASP A 132 18.27 5.82 -3.83
CA ASP A 132 17.92 6.21 -5.19
C ASP A 132 17.29 5.05 -5.98
N ILE A 133 16.69 5.36 -7.11
CA ILE A 133 16.02 4.36 -7.96
C ILE A 133 16.99 3.30 -8.49
N LYS A 134 18.22 3.66 -8.78
CA LYS A 134 19.24 2.71 -9.29
C LYS A 134 19.58 1.66 -8.24
N SER A 135 19.78 2.10 -7.00
CA SER A 135 20.04 1.22 -5.84
C SER A 135 18.84 0.32 -5.55
N PHE A 136 17.63 0.90 -5.54
CA PHE A 136 16.40 0.14 -5.34
C PHE A 136 16.20 -0.93 -6.42
N MET A 137 16.39 -0.60 -7.70
CA MET A 137 16.18 -1.54 -8.81
C MET A 137 17.11 -2.74 -8.77
N LYS A 138 18.33 -2.61 -8.21
CA LYS A 138 19.20 -3.76 -7.95
C LYS A 138 18.55 -4.75 -6.98
N LYS A 139 17.93 -4.25 -5.90
CA LYS A 139 17.20 -5.06 -4.93
C LYS A 139 15.92 -5.66 -5.54
N PHE A 140 15.18 -4.87 -6.30
CA PHE A 140 13.99 -5.35 -6.98
C PHE A 140 14.26 -6.52 -7.93
N LYS A 141 15.35 -6.47 -8.69
CA LYS A 141 15.78 -7.54 -9.61
C LYS A 141 16.34 -8.76 -8.91
N SER A 142 16.73 -8.66 -7.65
CA SER A 142 17.25 -9.78 -6.86
C SER A 142 16.09 -10.61 -6.32
N LYS A 143 15.77 -11.72 -6.98
CA LYS A 143 14.61 -12.57 -6.65
C LYS A 143 14.61 -13.13 -5.23
N GLY A 144 15.77 -13.34 -4.63
CA GLY A 144 15.90 -13.81 -3.25
C GLY A 144 15.69 -12.71 -2.20
N PHE A 145 15.80 -11.45 -2.58
CA PHE A 145 15.60 -10.32 -1.69
C PHE A 145 14.12 -10.02 -1.53
N ALA A 146 13.64 -9.92 -0.28
CA ALA A 146 12.22 -9.72 0.02
C ALA A 146 11.31 -10.68 -0.79
N ALA A 147 11.67 -11.96 -0.81
CA ALA A 147 11.06 -12.98 -1.68
C ALA A 147 9.55 -13.20 -1.41
N LYS A 148 9.05 -12.78 -0.25
CA LYS A 148 7.62 -12.84 0.08
C LYS A 148 6.79 -11.81 -0.69
N CYS A 149 7.40 -10.71 -1.13
CA CYS A 149 6.73 -9.71 -1.95
C CYS A 149 6.63 -10.21 -3.40
N ASN A 150 5.41 -10.21 -3.93
CA ASN A 150 5.13 -10.76 -5.26
C ASN A 150 5.41 -9.74 -6.38
N ARG A 151 6.55 -9.91 -7.05
CA ARG A 151 6.98 -9.02 -8.14
C ARG A 151 6.09 -9.09 -9.37
N GLU A 152 5.45 -10.22 -9.62
CA GLU A 152 4.53 -10.38 -10.76
C GLU A 152 3.28 -9.50 -10.58
N ILE A 153 2.75 -9.40 -9.36
CA ILE A 153 1.66 -8.49 -9.02
C ILE A 153 2.09 -7.04 -9.25
N ILE A 154 3.29 -6.66 -8.80
CA ILE A 154 3.82 -5.30 -8.99
C ILE A 154 3.92 -4.96 -10.49
N LEU A 155 4.50 -5.84 -11.30
CA LEU A 155 4.67 -5.62 -12.73
C LEU A 155 3.34 -5.60 -13.48
N LYS A 156 2.39 -6.45 -13.10
CA LYS A 156 1.02 -6.43 -13.62
C LYS A 156 0.32 -5.11 -13.28
N GLY A 157 0.50 -4.63 -12.05
CA GLY A 157 -0.02 -3.34 -11.63
C GLY A 157 0.55 -2.17 -12.42
N CYS A 158 1.86 -2.17 -12.67
CA CYS A 158 2.51 -1.18 -13.54
C CYS A 158 1.92 -1.20 -14.96
N GLU A 159 1.68 -2.38 -15.51
CA GLU A 159 1.02 -2.53 -16.82
C GLU A 159 -0.39 -1.93 -16.82
N MET A 160 -1.19 -2.21 -15.77
CA MET A 160 -2.53 -1.62 -15.60
C MET A 160 -2.50 -0.09 -15.51
N LEU A 161 -1.47 0.47 -14.86
CA LEU A 161 -1.26 1.91 -14.72
C LEU A 161 -0.72 2.55 -16.02
N GLY A 162 -0.18 1.76 -16.94
CA GLY A 162 0.53 2.27 -18.10
C GLY A 162 1.84 2.97 -17.74
N MET A 163 2.48 2.55 -16.66
CA MET A 163 3.70 3.18 -16.10
C MET A 163 4.83 2.16 -15.98
N ASP A 164 6.07 2.62 -16.18
CA ASP A 164 7.26 1.81 -15.94
C ASP A 164 7.47 1.60 -14.42
N ILE A 165 8.01 0.43 -14.05
CA ILE A 165 8.29 0.12 -12.65
C ILE A 165 9.20 1.15 -11.97
N LYS A 166 10.16 1.73 -12.70
CA LYS A 166 11.02 2.77 -12.14
C LYS A 166 10.25 4.04 -11.79
N GLU A 167 9.30 4.45 -12.62
CA GLU A 167 8.45 5.61 -12.35
C GLU A 167 7.59 5.38 -11.10
N VAL A 168 6.92 4.23 -11.03
CA VAL A 168 6.09 3.89 -9.87
C VAL A 168 6.93 3.78 -8.60
N ALA A 169 8.10 3.14 -8.67
CA ALA A 169 9.01 3.01 -7.54
C ALA A 169 9.56 4.36 -7.08
N GLU A 170 9.91 5.27 -7.98
CA GLU A 170 10.36 6.62 -7.62
C GLU A 170 9.27 7.38 -6.86
N ILE A 171 8.03 7.31 -7.31
CA ILE A 171 6.88 7.95 -6.64
C ILE A 171 6.68 7.34 -5.25
N ALA A 172 6.66 6.02 -5.15
CA ALA A 172 6.47 5.30 -3.89
C ALA A 172 7.60 5.58 -2.89
N ILE A 173 8.85 5.56 -3.34
CA ILE A 173 10.03 5.89 -2.51
C ILE A 173 9.93 7.33 -2.01
N ALA A 174 9.59 8.28 -2.87
CA ALA A 174 9.41 9.68 -2.47
C ALA A 174 8.33 9.84 -1.40
N GLY A 175 7.17 9.17 -1.55
CA GLY A 175 6.11 9.16 -0.56
C GLY A 175 6.55 8.59 0.79
N MET A 176 7.28 7.48 0.78
CA MET A 176 7.80 6.88 2.02
C MET A 176 8.91 7.73 2.65
N LYS A 177 9.71 8.46 1.86
CA LYS A 177 10.69 9.42 2.39
C LYS A 177 10.03 10.57 3.15
N GLU A 178 8.92 11.10 2.66
CA GLU A 178 8.16 12.16 3.34
C GLU A 178 7.72 11.75 4.76
N HIS A 179 7.52 10.46 4.99
CA HIS A 179 7.05 9.87 6.24
C HIS A 179 8.10 8.98 6.93
N ALA A 180 9.38 9.15 6.62
CA ALA A 180 10.46 8.26 7.05
C ALA A 180 10.52 8.04 8.56
N GLU A 181 10.26 9.06 9.37
CA GLU A 181 10.25 8.98 10.83
C GLU A 181 9.08 8.12 11.34
N GLU A 182 7.85 8.39 10.88
CA GLU A 182 6.67 7.61 11.21
C GLU A 182 6.82 6.14 10.77
N LEU A 183 7.42 5.92 9.61
CA LEU A 183 7.65 4.60 9.03
C LEU A 183 8.88 3.87 9.60
N GLN A 184 9.60 4.49 10.54
CA GLN A 184 10.83 3.93 11.14
C GLN A 184 11.90 3.57 10.09
N LEU A 185 12.09 4.45 9.11
CA LEU A 185 13.02 4.29 7.99
C LEU A 185 14.12 5.35 7.96
N THR A 186 14.44 5.94 9.10
CA THR A 186 15.47 7.00 9.23
C THR A 186 16.91 6.49 9.33
N GLY A 187 17.09 5.17 9.41
CA GLY A 187 18.40 4.54 9.64
C GLY A 187 18.70 4.30 11.11
N ASN A 188 19.88 3.75 11.38
CA ASN A 188 20.37 3.44 12.72
C ASN A 188 21.29 4.54 13.25
#